data_fa4a062ab4ff3e1eb561541854eba477
#
_entry.id   fa4a062ab4ff3e1eb561541854eba477
#
_cell.length_a   1.000
_cell.length_b   1.000
_cell.length_c   1.000
_cell.angle_alpha   90.00
_cell.angle_beta   90.00
_cell.angle_gamma   90.00
#
_symmetry.space_group_name_H-M   'P 1'
#
loop_
_entity.id
_entity.type
_entity.pdbx_description
1 polymer ?
#
loop_
_entity_poly.entity_id
_entity_poly.type
_entity_poly.pdbx_seq_one_letter_code
_entity_poly.pdbx_strand_id
1 'polypeptide(L)'
;QPLRRIAATLQALQPTVLFPPEVKALLAGHVHLFEVVSFSTPQPAQFVSGNGGDWIDTPLPSPLPAGATPMPGAVIASLVATNRFGFMTIERDGASWRMVAHDARGAPMISCTLFERHAKCDPAAAQ
;
A
#
# COMPACT_ATOMS: atom_id res chain seq x y z
N GLN A 1 -5.75 -20.69 -10.49
CA GLN A 1 -6.47 -19.46 -10.07
C GLN A 1 -6.58 -19.35 -8.54
N PRO A 2 -5.45 -19.35 -7.82
CA PRO A 2 -5.47 -19.34 -6.35
C PRO A 2 -6.07 -18.05 -5.78
N LEU A 3 -5.82 -16.90 -6.39
CA LEU A 3 -6.29 -15.61 -5.90
C LEU A 3 -7.81 -15.49 -5.79
N ARG A 4 -8.55 -16.09 -6.73
CA ARG A 4 -10.03 -16.09 -6.68
C ARG A 4 -10.57 -16.90 -5.50
N ARG A 5 -9.90 -18.00 -5.12
CA ARG A 5 -10.30 -18.83 -3.98
C ARG A 5 -10.03 -18.12 -2.65
N ILE A 6 -8.88 -17.47 -2.53
CA ILE A 6 -8.56 -16.67 -1.34
C ILE A 6 -9.56 -15.54 -1.18
N ALA A 7 -9.85 -14.79 -2.25
CA ALA A 7 -10.83 -13.71 -2.22
C ALA A 7 -12.23 -14.21 -1.83
N ALA A 8 -12.67 -15.35 -2.37
CA ALA A 8 -13.96 -15.94 -2.02
C ALA A 8 -14.03 -16.35 -0.54
N THR A 9 -12.98 -16.93 0.00
CA THR A 9 -12.91 -17.30 1.43
C THR A 9 -12.94 -16.07 2.33
N LEU A 10 -12.14 -15.05 2.03
CA LEU A 10 -12.12 -13.81 2.80
C LEU A 10 -13.47 -13.08 2.72
N GLN A 11 -14.11 -13.10 1.56
CA GLN A 11 -15.43 -12.49 1.36
C GLN A 11 -16.53 -13.23 2.13
N ALA A 12 -16.43 -14.55 2.27
CA ALA A 12 -17.34 -15.35 3.09
C ALA A 12 -17.19 -15.05 4.58
N LEU A 13 -15.95 -14.76 5.04
CA LEU A 13 -15.66 -14.41 6.43
C LEU A 13 -16.02 -12.95 6.76
N GLN A 14 -15.79 -12.04 5.81
CA GLN A 14 -16.00 -10.60 5.96
C GLN A 14 -16.60 -10.03 4.66
N PRO A 15 -17.91 -10.19 4.45
CA PRO A 15 -18.54 -9.88 3.17
C PRO A 15 -18.44 -8.40 2.75
N THR A 16 -18.26 -7.49 3.71
CA THR A 16 -18.22 -6.05 3.41
C THR A 16 -16.82 -5.49 3.25
N VAL A 17 -15.82 -6.05 3.93
CA VAL A 17 -14.47 -5.47 3.99
C VAL A 17 -13.35 -6.46 3.70
N LEU A 18 -13.65 -7.72 3.46
CA LEU A 18 -12.74 -8.87 3.23
C LEU A 18 -11.84 -9.25 4.42
N PHE A 19 -11.48 -8.31 5.28
CA PHE A 19 -10.56 -8.53 6.39
C PHE A 19 -11.20 -8.13 7.72
N PRO A 20 -10.91 -8.87 8.81
CA PRO A 20 -11.33 -8.49 10.15
C PRO A 20 -10.87 -7.07 10.53
N PRO A 21 -11.59 -6.36 11.41
CA PRO A 21 -11.26 -4.96 11.77
C PRO A 21 -9.89 -4.78 12.42
N GLU A 22 -9.31 -5.86 12.95
CA GLU A 22 -7.96 -5.86 13.54
C GLU A 22 -6.86 -5.75 12.47
N VAL A 23 -7.12 -6.17 11.23
CA VAL A 23 -6.18 -6.01 10.11
C VAL A 23 -6.17 -4.56 9.68
N LYS A 24 -5.10 -3.83 10.00
CA LYS A 24 -4.98 -2.39 9.73
C LYS A 24 -4.31 -2.09 8.40
N ALA A 25 -3.39 -2.96 7.97
CA ALA A 25 -2.70 -2.83 6.70
C ALA A 25 -2.37 -4.20 6.10
N LEU A 26 -2.16 -4.21 4.80
CA LEU A 26 -1.63 -5.35 4.06
C LEU A 26 -0.22 -4.98 3.58
N LEU A 27 0.72 -5.89 3.81
CA LEU A 27 2.10 -5.75 3.34
C LEU A 27 2.35 -6.79 2.26
N ALA A 28 2.90 -6.38 1.14
CA ALA A 28 3.18 -7.24 0.01
C ALA A 28 4.53 -6.89 -0.65
N GLY A 29 5.06 -7.85 -1.36
CA GLY A 29 6.16 -7.69 -2.30
C GLY A 29 5.72 -8.11 -3.70
N HIS A 30 6.61 -8.75 -4.46
CA HIS A 30 6.39 -9.33 -5.78
C HIS A 30 6.30 -8.31 -6.92
N VAL A 31 5.54 -7.26 -6.79
CA VAL A 31 5.58 -6.14 -7.74
C VAL A 31 6.80 -5.29 -7.39
N HIS A 32 7.68 -5.09 -8.36
CA HIS A 32 9.01 -4.52 -8.14
C HIS A 32 8.98 -2.98 -8.11
N LEU A 33 8.22 -2.45 -7.20
CA LEU A 33 8.14 -1.03 -6.88
C LEU A 33 7.77 -0.83 -5.41
N PHE A 34 7.80 0.40 -4.94
CA PHE A 34 7.14 0.78 -3.70
C PHE A 34 5.82 1.47 -4.03
N GLU A 35 4.75 1.04 -3.39
CA GLU A 35 3.41 1.61 -3.60
C GLU A 35 2.61 1.60 -2.31
N VAL A 36 1.85 2.65 -2.08
CA VAL A 36 0.88 2.73 -1.00
C VAL A 36 -0.48 3.11 -1.57
N VAL A 37 -1.47 2.29 -1.30
CA VAL A 37 -2.87 2.57 -1.63
C VAL A 37 -3.66 2.70 -0.34
N SER A 38 -4.34 3.82 -0.15
CA SER A 38 -5.27 4.05 0.94
C SER A 38 -6.68 4.25 0.40
N PHE A 39 -7.66 3.77 1.14
CA PHE A 39 -9.07 3.77 0.72
C PHE A 39 -9.90 4.73 1.57
N SER A 40 -10.93 5.33 0.98
CA SER A 40 -11.99 6.04 1.71
C SER A 40 -13.06 5.08 2.24
N THR A 41 -13.09 3.87 1.70
CA THR A 41 -13.93 2.75 2.15
C THR A 41 -13.19 1.91 3.21
N PRO A 42 -13.86 0.99 3.93
CA PRO A 42 -13.28 0.31 5.10
C PRO A 42 -12.13 -0.68 4.84
N GLN A 43 -11.64 -0.82 3.62
CA GLN A 43 -10.52 -1.71 3.32
C GLN A 43 -9.23 -1.24 4.01
N PRO A 44 -8.38 -2.18 4.48
CA PRO A 44 -7.08 -1.82 5.04
C PRO A 44 -6.15 -1.23 3.97
N ALA A 45 -5.34 -0.25 4.35
CA ALA A 45 -4.32 0.29 3.47
C ALA A 45 -3.37 -0.81 2.98
N GLN A 46 -2.88 -0.69 1.74
CA GLN A 46 -1.98 -1.66 1.13
C GLN A 46 -0.62 -1.02 0.89
N PHE A 47 0.42 -1.70 1.33
CA PHE A 47 1.82 -1.32 1.14
C PHE A 47 2.51 -2.41 0.33
N VAL A 48 3.02 -2.06 -0.83
CA VAL A 48 3.89 -2.90 -1.63
C VAL A 48 5.33 -2.41 -1.45
N SER A 49 6.24 -3.28 -1.05
CA SER A 49 7.66 -2.98 -0.93
C SER A 49 8.46 -4.09 -1.62
N GLY A 50 8.39 -4.10 -2.94
CA GLY A 50 9.09 -5.05 -3.81
C GLY A 50 10.30 -4.47 -4.53
N ASN A 51 10.69 -3.25 -4.19
CA ASN A 51 11.72 -2.46 -4.87
C ASN A 51 13.16 -2.72 -4.37
N GLY A 52 13.38 -3.78 -3.60
CA GLY A 52 14.73 -4.17 -3.14
C GLY A 52 15.51 -5.11 -4.06
N GLY A 53 14.91 -5.52 -5.16
CA GLY A 53 15.41 -6.61 -5.99
C GLY A 53 16.28 -6.21 -7.17
N ASP A 54 16.16 -6.96 -8.25
CA ASP A 54 17.06 -6.95 -9.42
C ASP A 54 16.53 -6.12 -10.58
N TRP A 55 15.25 -5.86 -10.67
CA TRP A 55 14.65 -4.94 -11.65
C TRP A 55 13.52 -4.11 -11.02
N ILE A 56 13.05 -3.12 -11.76
CA ILE A 56 12.00 -2.20 -11.33
C ILE A 56 10.85 -2.25 -12.33
N ASP A 57 9.62 -2.36 -11.81
CA ASP A 57 8.41 -2.25 -12.60
C ASP A 57 8.01 -0.79 -12.85
N THR A 58 7.16 -0.58 -13.85
CA THR A 58 6.58 0.74 -14.12
C THR A 58 5.47 1.03 -13.10
N PRO A 59 5.48 2.19 -12.45
CA PRO A 59 4.40 2.59 -11.56
C PRO A 59 3.06 2.69 -12.27
N LEU A 60 1.99 2.56 -11.51
CA LEU A 60 0.66 2.86 -12.01
C LEU A 60 0.57 4.32 -12.47
N PRO A 61 -0.28 4.61 -13.47
CA PRO A 61 -0.46 5.97 -13.94
C PRO A 61 -0.99 6.89 -12.83
N SER A 62 -0.51 8.12 -12.81
CA SER A 62 -1.01 9.15 -11.90
C SER A 62 -1.44 10.38 -12.71
N PRO A 63 -2.71 10.78 -12.67
CA PRO A 63 -3.80 10.18 -11.90
C PRO A 63 -4.23 8.81 -12.43
N LEU A 64 -4.85 8.01 -11.57
CA LEU A 64 -5.47 6.76 -11.98
C LEU A 64 -6.63 7.02 -12.94
N PRO A 65 -6.91 6.10 -13.88
CA PRO A 65 -8.11 6.19 -14.70
C PRO A 65 -9.38 6.27 -13.84
N ALA A 66 -10.37 7.01 -14.33
CA ALA A 66 -11.65 7.13 -13.64
C ALA A 66 -12.27 5.74 -13.42
N GLY A 67 -12.74 5.48 -12.20
CA GLY A 67 -13.33 4.20 -11.82
C GLY A 67 -12.32 3.08 -11.54
N ALA A 68 -11.01 3.36 -11.55
CA ALA A 68 -10.01 2.38 -11.16
C ALA A 68 -10.23 1.93 -9.71
N THR A 69 -10.36 0.63 -9.51
CA THR A 69 -10.54 0.02 -8.20
C THR A 69 -9.99 -1.40 -8.19
N PRO A 70 -9.34 -1.84 -7.10
CA PRO A 70 -8.84 -3.20 -6.99
C PRO A 70 -9.97 -4.22 -6.80
N MET A 71 -11.14 -3.77 -6.39
CA MET A 71 -12.32 -4.62 -6.18
C MET A 71 -13.61 -3.80 -6.17
N PRO A 72 -14.77 -4.40 -6.51
CA PRO A 72 -16.05 -3.72 -6.39
C PRO A 72 -16.30 -3.19 -4.97
N GLY A 73 -16.76 -1.94 -4.87
CA GLY A 73 -17.07 -1.28 -3.60
C GLY A 73 -15.89 -0.68 -2.86
N ALA A 74 -14.66 -0.88 -3.30
CA ALA A 74 -13.49 -0.18 -2.77
C ALA A 74 -13.26 1.14 -3.51
N VAL A 75 -13.04 2.22 -2.79
CA VAL A 75 -12.76 3.54 -3.35
C VAL A 75 -11.38 3.99 -2.90
N ILE A 76 -10.48 4.17 -3.87
CA ILE A 76 -9.11 4.64 -3.61
C ILE A 76 -9.18 6.12 -3.23
N ALA A 77 -8.67 6.44 -2.03
CA ALA A 77 -8.53 7.81 -1.56
C ALA A 77 -7.19 8.43 -1.98
N SER A 78 -6.12 7.64 -1.94
CA SER A 78 -4.79 8.08 -2.35
C SER A 78 -3.96 6.91 -2.85
N LEU A 79 -3.08 7.22 -3.80
CA LEU A 79 -2.06 6.31 -4.30
C LEU A 79 -0.74 7.08 -4.41
N VAL A 80 0.30 6.52 -3.80
CA VAL A 80 1.66 7.06 -3.88
C VAL A 80 2.59 5.91 -4.27
N ALA A 81 3.48 6.13 -5.21
CA ALA A 81 4.40 5.10 -5.68
C ALA A 81 5.77 5.70 -6.06
N THR A 82 6.79 4.87 -6.00
CA THR A 82 8.10 5.15 -6.59
C THR A 82 8.69 3.87 -7.19
N ASN A 83 9.34 4.04 -8.33
CA ASN A 83 10.07 2.98 -9.02
C ASN A 83 11.59 3.06 -8.79
N ARG A 84 12.02 3.63 -7.69
CA ARG A 84 13.43 3.64 -7.28
C ARG A 84 13.75 2.46 -6.40
N PHE A 85 14.94 1.90 -6.55
CA PHE A 85 15.43 0.86 -5.65
C PHE A 85 15.51 1.35 -4.21
N GLY A 86 15.15 0.48 -3.27
CA GLY A 86 15.17 0.82 -1.87
C GLY A 86 14.53 -0.23 -0.98
N PHE A 87 14.13 0.20 0.20
CA PHE A 87 13.51 -0.64 1.22
C PHE A 87 12.54 0.19 2.08
N MET A 88 11.70 -0.49 2.84
CA MET A 88 10.77 0.16 3.77
C MET A 88 11.12 -0.17 5.21
N THR A 89 11.06 0.84 6.07
CA THR A 89 11.06 0.66 7.54
C THR A 89 9.66 0.84 8.09
N ILE A 90 9.36 0.12 9.17
CA ILE A 90 8.08 0.20 9.88
C ILE A 90 8.39 0.42 11.34
N GLU A 91 7.86 1.49 11.91
CA GLU A 91 8.04 1.86 13.31
C GLU A 91 6.69 2.13 13.96
N ARG A 92 6.51 1.65 15.18
CA ARG A 92 5.32 1.99 15.95
C ARG A 92 5.50 3.36 16.60
N ASP A 93 4.49 4.21 16.46
CA ASP A 93 4.44 5.54 17.06
C ASP A 93 3.09 5.72 17.80
N GLY A 94 3.07 5.32 19.07
CA GLY A 94 1.84 5.32 19.87
C GLY A 94 0.75 4.45 19.28
N ALA A 95 -0.38 5.05 18.91
CA ALA A 95 -1.51 4.38 18.27
C ALA A 95 -1.36 4.29 16.73
N SER A 96 -0.33 4.91 16.17
CA SER A 96 -0.04 4.94 14.74
C SER A 96 1.17 4.09 14.40
N TRP A 97 1.39 3.90 13.10
CA TRP A 97 2.60 3.30 12.55
C TRP A 97 3.20 4.27 11.55
N ARG A 98 4.49 4.44 11.63
CA ARG A 98 5.26 5.19 10.66
C ARG A 98 5.93 4.21 9.70
N MET A 99 5.69 4.40 8.40
CA MET A 99 6.28 3.61 7.34
C MET A 99 7.05 4.55 6.43
N VAL A 100 8.33 4.26 6.23
CA VAL A 100 9.20 5.11 5.41
C VAL A 100 9.86 4.26 4.33
N ALA A 101 9.64 4.63 3.08
CA ALA A 101 10.43 4.12 1.96
C ALA A 101 11.73 4.90 1.87
N HIS A 102 12.84 4.18 1.85
CA HIS A 102 14.19 4.70 1.71
C HIS A 102 14.77 4.27 0.36
N ASP A 103 15.61 5.08 -0.22
CA ASP A 103 16.41 4.67 -1.37
C ASP A 103 17.52 3.68 -0.96
N ALA A 104 18.26 3.18 -1.93
CA ALA A 104 19.36 2.22 -1.70
C ALA A 104 20.50 2.77 -0.83
N ARG A 105 20.57 4.08 -0.62
CA ARG A 105 21.54 4.75 0.26
C ARG A 105 20.99 5.06 1.64
N GLY A 106 19.71 4.74 1.88
CA GLY A 106 19.02 5.01 3.14
C GLY A 106 18.38 6.39 3.26
N ALA A 107 18.38 7.18 2.19
CA ALA A 107 17.68 8.46 2.19
C ALA A 107 16.16 8.26 2.08
N PRO A 108 15.34 8.97 2.87
CA PRO A 108 13.89 8.84 2.80
C PRO A 108 13.34 9.37 1.48
N MET A 109 12.43 8.63 0.88
CA MET A 109 11.75 8.97 -0.37
C MET A 109 10.28 9.31 -0.14
N ILE A 110 9.59 8.49 0.65
CA ILE A 110 8.17 8.62 0.95
C ILE A 110 7.98 8.27 2.43
N SER A 111 7.29 9.13 3.17
CA SER A 111 6.95 8.89 4.57
C SER A 111 5.44 8.79 4.71
N CYS A 112 4.97 7.72 5.33
CA CYS A 112 3.55 7.47 5.55
C CYS A 112 3.25 7.29 7.04
N THR A 113 2.12 7.82 7.47
CA THR A 113 1.53 7.49 8.77
C THR A 113 0.30 6.63 8.53
N LEU A 114 0.27 5.46 9.16
CA LEU A 114 -0.90 4.59 9.20
C LEU A 114 -1.60 4.78 10.55
N PHE A 115 -2.83 5.24 10.50
CA PHE A 115 -3.73 5.29 11.66
C PHE A 115 -5.00 4.52 11.31
N GLU A 116 -5.37 3.57 12.17
CA GLU A 116 -6.42 2.61 11.89
C GLU A 116 -6.14 1.91 10.53
N ARG A 117 -6.98 2.09 9.53
CA ARG A 117 -6.84 1.49 8.19
C ARG A 117 -6.43 2.48 7.11
N HIS A 118 -6.16 3.73 7.50
CA HIS A 118 -5.87 4.82 6.55
C HIS A 118 -4.40 5.20 6.59
N ALA A 119 -3.79 5.24 5.43
CA ALA A 119 -2.43 5.73 5.25
C ALA A 119 -2.46 7.15 4.67
N LYS A 120 -1.68 8.03 5.26
CA LYS A 120 -1.40 9.36 4.73
C LYS A 120 0.09 9.45 4.45
N CYS A 121 0.44 9.72 3.22
CA CYS A 121 1.83 9.76 2.77
C CYS A 121 2.22 11.15 2.28
N ASP A 122 3.41 11.55 2.66
CA ASP A 122 4.10 12.72 2.14
C ASP A 122 5.31 12.24 1.35
N PRO A 123 5.38 12.48 0.03
CA PRO A 123 6.61 12.27 -0.71
C PRO A 123 7.67 13.20 -0.16
N ALA A 124 8.87 12.69 0.14
CA ALA A 124 10.00 13.55 0.42
C ALA A 124 10.20 14.46 -0.80
N ALA A 125 10.38 15.74 -0.56
CA ALA A 125 10.61 16.70 -1.64
C ALA A 125 11.72 16.14 -2.54
N ALA A 126 11.42 16.03 -3.83
CA ALA A 126 12.40 15.58 -4.80
C ALA A 126 13.60 16.53 -4.74
N GLN A 127 14.73 16.01 -4.26
CA GLN A 127 16.03 16.68 -4.35
C GLN A 127 16.64 16.40 -5.71
#